data_5b66478d825f25235f19335258ac3b6e
#
_entry.id   5b66478d825f25235f19335258ac3b6e
#
_cell.length_a   1.000
_cell.length_b   1.000
_cell.length_c   1.000
_cell.angle_alpha   90.00
_cell.angle_beta   90.00
_cell.angle_gamma   90.00
#
_symmetry.space_group_name_H-M   'P 1'
#
loop_
_entity.id
_entity.type
_entity.pdbx_description
1 polymer ?
#
loop_
_entity_poly.entity_id
_entity_poly.type
_entity_poly.pdbx_seq_one_letter_code
_entity_poly.pdbx_strand_id
1 'polypeptide(L)'
;MKKALITGITGQDGAYLARLLLEKGYEVYGLVARRSSTNFWRLEYLKVENDVKLIYGDITDQPSLIKALEKSEPDEAYNLAAQSFVGTSWEQPKLTAKVTALGVLNMLDALRVTNANTRFYQASTSEMFGLIKEEVQCENTPFHPRSPYGVAKLYGHWISVNYRESFGMYTSNGILFNHESPLRGIEFVTRKVTDGVARIKMGRQKELRLGNIDAKRDWGYAGDYVEAMWLMLQQDKPDDFVIATGRTTSVRDMCKIAFEYVGLNYEDYIVIDPQFYRPAEVDILIGNPEKAKEILGWEAKTTLEELIRMMVDADLVRVAAESGS
;
A
#
# COMPACT_ATOMS: atom_id res chain seq x y z
N MET A 1 -2.74 -6.23 27.08
CA MET A 1 -2.07 -5.57 25.93
C MET A 1 -2.57 -6.30 24.69
N LYS A 2 -3.15 -5.58 23.72
CA LYS A 2 -3.60 -6.21 22.47
C LYS A 2 -2.39 -6.67 21.63
N LYS A 3 -2.60 -7.75 20.87
CA LYS A 3 -1.58 -8.32 19.97
C LYS A 3 -2.02 -8.15 18.52
N ALA A 4 -1.12 -7.77 17.64
CA ALA A 4 -1.38 -7.64 16.22
C ALA A 4 -0.38 -8.46 15.39
N LEU A 5 -0.86 -9.13 14.35
CA LEU A 5 -0.04 -9.78 13.33
C LEU A 5 -0.15 -9.03 12.01
N ILE A 6 0.99 -8.61 11.45
CA ILE A 6 1.07 -7.90 10.17
C ILE A 6 1.77 -8.79 9.15
N THR A 7 1.08 -9.18 8.08
CA THR A 7 1.74 -9.74 6.89
C THR A 7 2.21 -8.59 6.00
N GLY A 8 3.35 -8.74 5.32
CA GLY A 8 3.91 -7.65 4.52
C GLY A 8 4.52 -6.50 5.36
N ILE A 9 4.93 -6.78 6.59
CA ILE A 9 5.48 -5.81 7.54
C ILE A 9 6.71 -5.06 7.00
N THR A 10 7.48 -5.65 6.11
CA THR A 10 8.65 -5.02 5.48
C THR A 10 8.31 -4.07 4.34
N GLY A 11 7.03 -3.96 3.97
CA GLY A 11 6.51 -2.98 3.02
C GLY A 11 6.36 -1.60 3.63
N GLN A 12 5.99 -0.60 2.79
CA GLN A 12 5.72 0.76 3.24
C GLN A 12 4.64 0.78 4.34
N ASP A 13 3.46 0.28 4.02
CA ASP A 13 2.31 0.32 4.92
C ASP A 13 2.52 -0.54 6.16
N GLY A 14 3.16 -1.70 5.99
CA GLY A 14 3.49 -2.58 7.12
C GLY A 14 4.39 -1.93 8.15
N ALA A 15 5.38 -1.16 7.70
CA ALA A 15 6.29 -0.45 8.59
C ALA A 15 5.59 0.73 9.30
N TYR A 16 4.78 1.55 8.59
CA TYR A 16 4.00 2.62 9.21
C TYR A 16 2.95 2.07 10.19
N LEU A 17 2.25 0.99 9.80
CA LEU A 17 1.27 0.36 10.68
C LEU A 17 1.93 -0.23 11.94
N ALA A 18 3.09 -0.87 11.80
CA ALA A 18 3.85 -1.37 12.95
C ALA A 18 4.17 -0.23 13.93
N ARG A 19 4.67 0.91 13.44
CA ARG A 19 4.93 2.09 14.27
C ARG A 19 3.67 2.57 14.97
N LEU A 20 2.57 2.75 14.23
CA LEU A 20 1.29 3.20 14.79
C LEU A 20 0.79 2.28 15.90
N LEU A 21 0.85 0.96 15.68
CA LEU A 21 0.37 -0.01 16.66
C LEU A 21 1.25 -0.06 17.91
N LEU A 22 2.57 0.05 17.76
CA LEU A 22 3.49 0.18 18.89
C LEU A 22 3.21 1.44 19.71
N GLU A 23 2.99 2.60 19.07
CA GLU A 23 2.59 3.86 19.72
C GLU A 23 1.25 3.73 20.46
N LYS A 24 0.34 2.87 19.98
CA LYS A 24 -0.93 2.54 20.64
C LYS A 24 -0.81 1.47 21.74
N GLY A 25 0.39 0.99 22.02
CA GLY A 25 0.66 0.01 23.08
C GLY A 25 0.32 -1.44 22.70
N TYR A 26 0.32 -1.78 21.42
CA TYR A 26 0.19 -3.17 20.96
C TYR A 26 1.52 -3.92 21.06
N GLU A 27 1.42 -5.22 21.26
CA GLU A 27 2.50 -6.15 20.95
C GLU A 27 2.39 -6.52 19.45
N VAL A 28 3.42 -6.14 18.68
CA VAL A 28 3.37 -6.25 17.22
C VAL A 28 4.22 -7.43 16.73
N TYR A 29 3.59 -8.32 15.99
CA TYR A 29 4.23 -9.42 15.28
C TYR A 29 4.23 -9.16 13.77
N GLY A 30 5.35 -9.49 13.11
CA GLY A 30 5.48 -9.36 11.67
C GLY A 30 5.77 -10.69 10.99
N LEU A 31 4.92 -11.07 10.01
CA LEU A 31 5.19 -12.24 9.18
C LEU A 31 6.19 -11.86 8.07
N VAL A 32 7.29 -12.59 7.97
CA VAL A 32 8.36 -12.34 7.00
C VAL A 32 8.71 -13.63 6.25
N ALA A 33 8.68 -13.59 4.93
CA ALA A 33 9.15 -14.69 4.11
C ALA A 33 10.68 -14.85 4.26
N ARG A 34 11.15 -16.08 4.49
CA ARG A 34 12.58 -16.34 4.57
C ARG A 34 13.22 -16.19 3.19
N ARG A 35 14.18 -15.28 3.09
CA ARG A 35 14.98 -15.03 1.88
C ARG A 35 16.47 -15.12 2.21
N SER A 36 17.31 -15.26 1.19
CA SER A 36 18.77 -15.26 1.34
C SER A 36 19.33 -13.93 1.86
N SER A 37 18.65 -12.81 1.57
CA SER A 37 18.93 -11.50 2.12
C SER A 37 17.70 -10.96 2.82
N THR A 38 17.87 -10.40 4.01
CA THR A 38 16.83 -9.68 4.74
C THR A 38 16.89 -8.21 4.35
N ASN A 39 15.73 -7.59 4.19
CA ASN A 39 15.64 -6.16 3.89
C ASN A 39 14.65 -5.52 4.84
N PHE A 40 15.15 -4.99 5.94
CA PHE A 40 14.37 -4.35 6.99
C PHE A 40 14.52 -2.83 7.02
N TRP A 41 15.13 -2.23 6.00
CA TRP A 41 15.46 -0.79 5.96
C TRP A 41 14.27 0.13 6.27
N ARG A 42 13.04 -0.29 5.96
CA ARG A 42 11.83 0.50 6.27
C ARG A 42 11.52 0.52 7.76
N LEU A 43 11.69 -0.61 8.43
CA LEU A 43 11.55 -0.71 9.89
C LEU A 43 12.67 0.07 10.58
N GLU A 44 13.91 -0.07 10.09
CA GLU A 44 15.10 0.68 10.56
C GLU A 44 14.90 2.20 10.37
N TYR A 45 14.40 2.63 9.20
CA TYR A 45 14.12 4.04 8.94
C TYR A 45 13.11 4.63 9.94
N LEU A 46 12.10 3.86 10.33
CA LEU A 46 11.12 4.24 11.34
C LEU A 46 11.56 3.93 12.78
N LYS A 47 12.74 3.31 12.97
CA LYS A 47 13.33 2.92 14.28
C LYS A 47 12.42 2.00 15.09
N VAL A 48 11.78 1.05 14.43
CA VAL A 48 10.87 0.05 15.06
C VAL A 48 11.33 -1.39 14.88
N GLU A 49 12.46 -1.64 14.24
CA GLU A 49 12.98 -2.96 13.93
C GLU A 49 13.25 -3.83 15.18
N ASN A 50 13.58 -3.21 16.32
CA ASN A 50 13.85 -3.90 17.57
C ASN A 50 12.60 -4.13 18.44
N ASP A 51 11.51 -3.41 18.14
CA ASP A 51 10.25 -3.46 18.92
C ASP A 51 9.24 -4.45 18.32
N VAL A 52 9.46 -4.87 17.06
CA VAL A 52 8.61 -5.83 16.34
C VAL A 52 9.14 -7.25 16.51
N LYS A 53 8.24 -8.18 16.85
CA LYS A 53 8.56 -9.61 16.93
C LYS A 53 8.38 -10.29 15.57
N LEU A 54 9.47 -10.59 14.89
CA LEU A 54 9.41 -11.22 13.57
C LEU A 54 9.17 -12.73 13.66
N ILE A 55 8.27 -13.23 12.80
CA ILE A 55 7.97 -14.65 12.62
C ILE A 55 8.20 -15.01 11.15
N TYR A 56 8.98 -16.05 10.91
CA TYR A 56 9.20 -16.54 9.55
C TYR A 56 8.01 -17.40 9.09
N GLY A 57 7.46 -17.07 7.93
CA GLY A 57 6.37 -17.78 7.27
C GLY A 57 6.10 -17.17 5.89
N ASP A 58 5.32 -17.83 5.07
CA ASP A 58 4.98 -17.40 3.71
C ASP A 58 3.47 -17.40 3.52
N ILE A 59 2.92 -16.33 2.96
CA ILE A 59 1.48 -16.19 2.71
C ILE A 59 0.94 -17.29 1.78
N THR A 60 1.82 -17.95 1.04
CA THR A 60 1.49 -19.06 0.14
C THR A 60 1.61 -20.45 0.80
N ASP A 61 2.05 -20.51 2.06
CA ASP A 61 2.23 -21.74 2.83
C ASP A 61 1.35 -21.73 4.10
N GLN A 62 0.16 -22.31 3.99
CA GLN A 62 -0.84 -22.33 5.06
C GLN A 62 -0.33 -22.91 6.39
N PRO A 63 0.47 -23.99 6.43
CA PRO A 63 1.03 -24.49 7.69
C PRO A 63 1.90 -23.47 8.42
N SER A 64 2.66 -22.65 7.71
CA SER A 64 3.47 -21.59 8.33
C SER A 64 2.61 -20.45 8.88
N LEU A 65 1.46 -20.16 8.25
CA LEU A 65 0.50 -19.17 8.74
C LEU A 65 -0.17 -19.65 10.04
N ILE A 66 -0.59 -20.92 10.11
CA ILE A 66 -1.16 -21.52 11.33
C ILE A 66 -0.16 -21.39 12.49
N LYS A 67 1.11 -21.78 12.27
CA LYS A 67 2.15 -21.65 13.29
C LYS A 67 2.40 -20.20 13.72
N ALA A 68 2.32 -19.26 12.77
CA ALA A 68 2.48 -17.84 13.08
C ALA A 68 1.33 -17.33 13.94
N LEU A 69 0.09 -17.74 13.63
CA LEU A 69 -1.10 -17.40 14.40
C LEU A 69 -1.08 -18.01 15.81
N GLU A 70 -0.73 -19.30 15.93
CA GLU A 70 -0.56 -19.97 17.23
C GLU A 70 0.51 -19.30 18.10
N LYS A 71 1.61 -18.84 17.49
CA LYS A 71 2.71 -18.16 18.21
C LYS A 71 2.36 -16.74 18.63
N SER A 72 1.64 -15.99 17.79
CA SER A 72 1.30 -14.60 18.06
C SER A 72 -0.01 -14.43 18.83
N GLU A 73 -0.95 -15.37 18.67
CA GLU A 73 -2.31 -15.30 19.25
C GLU A 73 -2.91 -13.88 19.08
N PRO A 74 -3.04 -13.38 17.83
CA PRO A 74 -3.37 -11.99 17.63
C PRO A 74 -4.85 -11.69 17.88
N ASP A 75 -5.13 -10.54 18.49
CA ASP A 75 -6.47 -9.95 18.53
C ASP A 75 -6.86 -9.37 17.18
N GLU A 76 -5.86 -8.89 16.44
CA GLU A 76 -6.03 -8.22 15.13
C GLU A 76 -4.97 -8.73 14.14
N ALA A 77 -5.40 -9.07 12.93
CA ALA A 77 -4.51 -9.49 11.85
C ALA A 77 -4.67 -8.57 10.62
N TYR A 78 -3.56 -8.00 10.16
CA TYR A 78 -3.53 -7.07 9.03
C TYR A 78 -2.82 -7.72 7.85
N ASN A 79 -3.57 -8.00 6.78
CA ASN A 79 -3.03 -8.64 5.58
C ASN A 79 -2.64 -7.60 4.53
N LEU A 80 -1.37 -7.23 4.53
CA LEU A 80 -0.76 -6.28 3.58
C LEU A 80 0.16 -6.97 2.59
N ALA A 81 0.44 -8.28 2.77
CA ALA A 81 1.30 -9.04 1.87
C ALA A 81 0.69 -9.17 0.47
N ALA A 82 1.41 -8.74 -0.54
CA ALA A 82 1.01 -8.82 -1.93
C ALA A 82 2.23 -8.72 -2.86
N GLN A 83 2.08 -9.21 -4.10
CA GLN A 83 2.89 -8.74 -5.22
C GLN A 83 2.21 -7.45 -5.70
N SER A 84 2.70 -6.27 -5.29
CA SER A 84 1.98 -5.00 -5.39
C SER A 84 2.31 -4.14 -6.62
N PHE A 85 3.39 -4.43 -7.32
CA PHE A 85 3.77 -3.68 -8.51
C PHE A 85 2.97 -4.15 -9.73
N VAL A 86 2.09 -3.28 -10.23
CA VAL A 86 1.17 -3.61 -11.33
C VAL A 86 1.91 -4.07 -12.58
N GLY A 87 3.04 -3.42 -12.94
CA GLY A 87 3.87 -3.79 -14.08
C GLY A 87 4.29 -5.26 -14.06
N THR A 88 4.88 -5.71 -12.96
CA THR A 88 5.32 -7.12 -12.78
C THR A 88 4.16 -8.11 -12.85
N SER A 89 2.92 -7.70 -12.56
CA SER A 89 1.77 -8.61 -12.63
C SER A 89 1.51 -9.14 -14.06
N TRP A 90 1.89 -8.40 -15.09
CA TRP A 90 1.82 -8.84 -16.48
C TRP A 90 2.90 -9.86 -16.82
N GLU A 91 4.08 -9.72 -16.24
CA GLU A 91 5.21 -10.63 -16.45
C GLU A 91 5.06 -11.91 -15.62
N GLN A 92 4.50 -11.79 -14.41
CA GLN A 92 4.38 -12.87 -13.43
C GLN A 92 2.93 -13.05 -12.94
N PRO A 93 1.94 -13.29 -13.83
CA PRO A 93 0.53 -13.34 -13.44
C PRO A 93 0.21 -14.50 -12.49
N LYS A 94 0.86 -15.65 -12.64
CA LYS A 94 0.67 -16.81 -11.76
C LYS A 94 1.19 -16.54 -10.34
N LEU A 95 2.35 -15.90 -10.21
CA LEU A 95 2.90 -15.53 -8.91
C LEU A 95 2.00 -14.49 -8.24
N THR A 96 1.55 -13.49 -9.01
CA THR A 96 0.62 -12.47 -8.54
C THR A 96 -0.67 -13.10 -8.02
N ALA A 97 -1.28 -14.03 -8.75
CA ALA A 97 -2.47 -14.75 -8.31
C ALA A 97 -2.21 -15.58 -7.04
N LYS A 98 -1.10 -16.32 -6.99
CA LYS A 98 -0.76 -17.16 -5.84
C LYS A 98 -0.56 -16.36 -4.56
N VAL A 99 0.17 -15.25 -4.64
CA VAL A 99 0.49 -14.41 -3.46
C VAL A 99 -0.68 -13.50 -3.11
N THR A 100 -1.23 -12.77 -4.08
CA THR A 100 -2.15 -11.66 -3.84
C THR A 100 -3.61 -12.10 -3.76
N ALA A 101 -3.99 -13.22 -4.42
CA ALA A 101 -5.34 -13.78 -4.34
C ALA A 101 -5.40 -14.96 -3.36
N LEU A 102 -4.71 -16.07 -3.67
CA LEU A 102 -4.78 -17.27 -2.85
C LEU A 102 -4.13 -17.08 -1.47
N GLY A 103 -3.17 -16.19 -1.34
CA GLY A 103 -2.60 -15.83 -0.04
C GLY A 103 -3.65 -15.29 0.95
N VAL A 104 -4.64 -14.53 0.46
CA VAL A 104 -5.75 -14.05 1.29
C VAL A 104 -6.60 -15.23 1.78
N LEU A 105 -6.95 -16.16 0.89
CA LEU A 105 -7.69 -17.37 1.26
C LEU A 105 -6.92 -18.20 2.31
N ASN A 106 -5.62 -18.40 2.11
CA ASN A 106 -4.79 -19.13 3.07
C ASN A 106 -4.80 -18.48 4.45
N MET A 107 -4.75 -17.14 4.52
CA MET A 107 -4.78 -16.41 5.78
C MET A 107 -6.15 -16.51 6.47
N LEU A 108 -7.23 -16.36 5.71
CA LEU A 108 -8.60 -16.49 6.23
C LEU A 108 -8.88 -17.92 6.75
N ASP A 109 -8.48 -18.96 6.02
CA ASP A 109 -8.61 -20.33 6.46
C ASP A 109 -7.74 -20.63 7.69
N ALA A 110 -6.52 -20.13 7.73
CA ALA A 110 -5.65 -20.27 8.89
C ALA A 110 -6.28 -19.61 10.13
N LEU A 111 -6.83 -18.40 10.00
CA LEU A 111 -7.57 -17.73 11.09
C LEU A 111 -8.80 -18.52 11.51
N ARG A 112 -9.59 -19.01 10.56
CA ARG A 112 -10.81 -19.77 10.85
C ARG A 112 -10.54 -21.04 11.66
N VAL A 113 -9.42 -21.71 11.44
CA VAL A 113 -9.07 -22.95 12.19
C VAL A 113 -8.31 -22.68 13.48
N THR A 114 -7.64 -21.54 13.64
CA THR A 114 -6.89 -21.19 14.85
C THR A 114 -7.70 -20.33 15.81
N ASN A 115 -8.21 -19.20 15.36
CA ASN A 115 -9.06 -18.30 16.14
C ASN A 115 -9.94 -17.43 15.22
N ALA A 116 -11.16 -17.88 14.95
CA ALA A 116 -12.12 -17.17 14.11
C ALA A 116 -12.58 -15.80 14.67
N ASN A 117 -12.29 -15.49 15.94
CA ASN A 117 -12.63 -14.22 16.57
C ASN A 117 -11.58 -13.12 16.33
N THR A 118 -10.41 -13.47 15.79
CA THR A 118 -9.40 -12.47 15.40
C THR A 118 -9.98 -11.52 14.36
N ARG A 119 -9.92 -10.21 14.61
CA ARG A 119 -10.37 -9.21 13.65
C ARG A 119 -9.38 -9.13 12.50
N PHE A 120 -9.88 -9.23 11.28
CA PHE A 120 -9.06 -9.32 10.07
C PHE A 120 -9.25 -8.10 9.17
N TYR A 121 -8.15 -7.45 8.84
CA TYR A 121 -8.09 -6.39 7.83
C TYR A 121 -7.48 -6.92 6.54
N GLN A 122 -8.15 -6.69 5.40
CA GLN A 122 -7.66 -6.98 4.06
C GLN A 122 -7.34 -5.69 3.31
N ALA A 123 -6.10 -5.54 2.86
CA ALA A 123 -5.74 -4.47 1.95
C ALA A 123 -6.27 -4.75 0.54
N SER A 124 -7.39 -4.13 0.20
CA SER A 124 -7.92 -4.02 -1.15
C SER A 124 -7.30 -2.81 -1.88
N THR A 125 -7.75 -2.45 -3.09
CA THR A 125 -7.11 -1.41 -3.89
C THR A 125 -8.09 -0.75 -4.86
N SER A 126 -7.89 0.53 -5.18
CA SER A 126 -8.58 1.24 -6.24
C SER A 126 -8.35 0.66 -7.64
N GLU A 127 -7.28 -0.11 -7.85
CA GLU A 127 -7.02 -0.81 -9.13
C GLU A 127 -8.10 -1.88 -9.46
N MET A 128 -8.96 -2.25 -8.49
CA MET A 128 -10.13 -3.10 -8.73
C MET A 128 -11.19 -2.38 -9.57
N PHE A 129 -11.32 -1.06 -9.46
CA PHE A 129 -12.24 -0.28 -10.29
C PHE A 129 -11.85 -0.29 -11.77
N GLY A 130 -10.54 -0.20 -12.07
CA GLY A 130 -9.97 -0.38 -13.40
C GLY A 130 -10.59 0.50 -14.47
N LEU A 131 -11.43 -0.07 -15.35
CA LEU A 131 -12.25 0.69 -16.30
C LEU A 131 -13.44 1.29 -15.54
N ILE A 132 -13.28 2.51 -15.09
CA ILE A 132 -14.25 3.20 -14.24
C ILE A 132 -15.65 3.24 -14.88
N LYS A 133 -16.67 3.07 -14.05
CA LYS A 133 -18.09 3.16 -14.43
C LYS A 133 -18.75 4.42 -13.90
N GLU A 134 -18.10 5.08 -12.95
CA GLU A 134 -18.54 6.31 -12.31
C GLU A 134 -17.35 7.26 -12.20
N GLU A 135 -17.58 8.55 -12.26
CA GLU A 135 -16.53 9.58 -12.20
C GLU A 135 -15.78 9.54 -10.87
N VAL A 136 -16.51 9.37 -9.76
CA VAL A 136 -15.97 9.25 -8.41
C VAL A 136 -16.35 7.87 -7.87
N GLN A 137 -15.37 7.08 -7.43
CA GLN A 137 -15.57 5.71 -6.99
C GLN A 137 -15.87 5.65 -5.49
N CYS A 138 -16.92 4.90 -5.12
CA CYS A 138 -17.28 4.57 -3.75
C CYS A 138 -17.36 3.05 -3.56
N GLU A 139 -17.75 2.59 -2.38
CA GLU A 139 -17.86 1.17 -2.03
C GLU A 139 -18.87 0.40 -2.90
N ASN A 140 -19.88 1.09 -3.45
CA ASN A 140 -20.91 0.51 -4.31
C ASN A 140 -20.58 0.57 -5.80
N THR A 141 -19.51 1.25 -6.19
CA THR A 141 -19.10 1.36 -7.59
C THR A 141 -18.68 0.00 -8.15
N PRO A 142 -19.22 -0.45 -9.30
CA PRO A 142 -18.87 -1.74 -9.88
C PRO A 142 -17.39 -1.86 -10.24
N PHE A 143 -16.78 -2.96 -9.88
CA PHE A 143 -15.39 -3.27 -10.22
C PHE A 143 -15.23 -3.77 -11.65
N HIS A 144 -14.16 -3.31 -12.33
CA HIS A 144 -13.77 -3.77 -13.68
C HIS A 144 -12.24 -3.72 -13.82
N PRO A 145 -11.49 -4.61 -13.12
CA PRO A 145 -10.03 -4.55 -13.08
C PRO A 145 -9.41 -4.68 -14.47
N ARG A 146 -8.31 -3.95 -14.69
CA ARG A 146 -7.59 -3.86 -15.96
C ARG A 146 -6.18 -4.46 -15.90
N SER A 147 -5.84 -5.18 -14.83
CA SER A 147 -4.54 -5.83 -14.65
C SER A 147 -4.66 -7.15 -13.90
N PRO A 148 -3.71 -8.10 -14.06
CA PRO A 148 -3.67 -9.32 -13.25
C PRO A 148 -3.60 -9.03 -11.74
N TYR A 149 -2.93 -7.93 -11.34
CA TYR A 149 -2.91 -7.44 -9.97
C TYR A 149 -4.31 -7.04 -9.49
N GLY A 150 -5.04 -6.21 -10.26
CA GLY A 150 -6.40 -5.79 -9.91
C GLY A 150 -7.36 -6.98 -9.80
N VAL A 151 -7.26 -7.96 -10.71
CA VAL A 151 -8.05 -9.21 -10.64
C VAL A 151 -7.72 -10.02 -9.38
N ALA A 152 -6.44 -10.15 -9.03
CA ALA A 152 -6.03 -10.88 -7.83
C ALA A 152 -6.51 -10.19 -6.54
N LYS A 153 -6.45 -8.86 -6.49
CA LYS A 153 -6.97 -8.06 -5.38
C LYS A 153 -8.49 -8.16 -5.27
N LEU A 154 -9.21 -8.18 -6.40
CA LEU A 154 -10.65 -8.36 -6.43
C LEU A 154 -11.07 -9.74 -5.87
N TYR A 155 -10.33 -10.80 -6.18
CA TYR A 155 -10.54 -12.09 -5.54
C TYR A 155 -10.36 -11.99 -4.03
N GLY A 156 -9.25 -11.38 -3.56
CA GLY A 156 -8.97 -11.19 -2.12
C GLY A 156 -10.05 -10.39 -1.40
N HIS A 157 -10.59 -9.36 -2.04
CA HIS A 157 -11.71 -8.56 -1.55
C HIS A 157 -12.96 -9.42 -1.35
N TRP A 158 -13.42 -10.09 -2.41
CA TRP A 158 -14.66 -10.86 -2.37
C TRP A 158 -14.58 -12.11 -1.50
N ILE A 159 -13.42 -12.76 -1.42
CA ILE A 159 -13.28 -13.91 -0.50
C ILE A 159 -13.33 -13.46 0.96
N SER A 160 -12.82 -12.26 1.29
CA SER A 160 -12.96 -11.68 2.63
C SER A 160 -14.41 -11.38 2.97
N VAL A 161 -15.18 -10.79 2.04
CA VAL A 161 -16.63 -10.58 2.20
C VAL A 161 -17.34 -11.91 2.39
N ASN A 162 -17.03 -12.92 1.57
CA ASN A 162 -17.64 -14.25 1.68
C ASN A 162 -17.39 -14.90 3.06
N TYR A 163 -16.18 -14.77 3.61
CA TYR A 163 -15.88 -15.30 4.95
C TYR A 163 -16.60 -14.55 6.06
N ARG A 164 -16.81 -13.24 5.90
CA ARG A 164 -17.65 -12.44 6.79
C ARG A 164 -19.09 -12.95 6.80
N GLU A 165 -19.68 -13.13 5.63
CA GLU A 165 -21.09 -13.51 5.47
C GLU A 165 -21.36 -14.99 5.79
N SER A 166 -20.47 -15.89 5.39
CA SER A 166 -20.67 -17.33 5.52
C SER A 166 -20.26 -17.89 6.87
N PHE A 167 -19.24 -17.31 7.50
CA PHE A 167 -18.66 -17.84 8.75
C PHE A 167 -18.77 -16.87 9.93
N GLY A 168 -19.34 -15.67 9.73
CA GLY A 168 -19.47 -14.67 10.79
C GLY A 168 -18.14 -14.10 11.27
N MET A 169 -17.06 -14.26 10.50
CA MET A 169 -15.75 -13.71 10.85
C MET A 169 -15.75 -12.20 10.74
N TYR A 170 -15.04 -11.53 11.65
CA TYR A 170 -14.82 -10.09 11.53
C TYR A 170 -13.77 -9.81 10.46
N THR A 171 -14.20 -9.50 9.24
CA THR A 171 -13.31 -9.12 8.13
C THR A 171 -13.70 -7.77 7.55
N SER A 172 -12.75 -6.83 7.48
CA SER A 172 -12.94 -5.51 6.88
C SER A 172 -11.97 -5.29 5.73
N ASN A 173 -12.45 -4.72 4.61
CA ASN A 173 -11.64 -4.44 3.45
C ASN A 173 -11.42 -2.92 3.30
N GLY A 174 -10.16 -2.48 3.27
CA GLY A 174 -9.82 -1.11 2.88
C GLY A 174 -9.58 -1.02 1.38
N ILE A 175 -10.46 -0.33 0.64
CA ILE A 175 -10.28 -0.04 -0.79
C ILE A 175 -9.37 1.19 -0.89
N LEU A 176 -8.07 0.93 -0.81
CA LEU A 176 -7.07 1.98 -0.73
C LEU A 176 -6.80 2.61 -2.09
N PHE A 177 -6.89 3.93 -2.17
CA PHE A 177 -6.34 4.69 -3.28
C PHE A 177 -4.84 4.83 -3.14
N ASN A 178 -4.17 5.42 -4.14
CA ASN A 178 -2.71 5.49 -4.10
C ASN A 178 -2.24 6.26 -2.87
N HIS A 179 -1.28 5.70 -2.15
CA HIS A 179 -0.71 6.34 -0.97
C HIS A 179 0.79 6.12 -0.92
N GLU A 180 1.48 7.18 -0.62
CA GLU A 180 2.89 7.34 -0.87
C GLU A 180 3.61 7.79 0.41
N SER A 181 4.92 7.65 0.41
CA SER A 181 5.77 8.14 1.49
C SER A 181 7.25 8.07 1.11
N PRO A 182 8.16 8.56 1.96
CA PRO A 182 9.59 8.29 1.84
C PRO A 182 9.98 6.81 1.77
N LEU A 183 9.07 5.89 2.18
CA LEU A 183 9.30 4.44 2.17
C LEU A 183 8.75 3.75 0.91
N ARG A 184 8.18 4.49 -0.05
CA ARG A 184 7.67 3.91 -1.31
C ARG A 184 8.77 3.20 -2.09
N GLY A 185 8.43 2.14 -2.82
CA GLY A 185 9.37 1.46 -3.73
C GLY A 185 9.77 2.36 -4.90
N ILE A 186 11.03 2.26 -5.33
CA ILE A 186 11.58 3.08 -6.41
C ILE A 186 10.91 2.84 -7.77
N GLU A 187 10.29 1.69 -7.95
CA GLU A 187 9.55 1.30 -9.14
C GLU A 187 8.25 2.08 -9.35
N PHE A 188 7.71 2.71 -8.30
CA PHE A 188 6.49 3.51 -8.38
C PHE A 188 6.77 4.94 -8.85
N VAL A 189 5.85 5.47 -9.68
CA VAL A 189 6.05 6.76 -10.36
C VAL A 189 6.37 7.91 -9.40
N THR A 190 5.70 7.99 -8.27
CA THR A 190 5.91 9.04 -7.27
C THR A 190 7.33 9.02 -6.72
N ARG A 191 7.79 7.84 -6.29
CA ARG A 191 9.16 7.70 -5.79
C ARG A 191 10.19 7.83 -6.90
N LYS A 192 9.90 7.34 -8.11
CA LYS A 192 10.76 7.54 -9.29
C LYS A 192 10.97 9.03 -9.60
N VAL A 193 9.91 9.83 -9.43
CA VAL A 193 9.99 11.29 -9.62
C VAL A 193 10.83 11.95 -8.52
N THR A 194 10.54 11.67 -7.25
CA THR A 194 11.24 12.35 -6.14
C THR A 194 12.73 11.98 -6.06
N ASP A 195 13.08 10.71 -6.29
CA ASP A 195 14.49 10.27 -6.42
C ASP A 195 15.17 10.89 -7.64
N GLY A 196 14.49 10.91 -8.80
CA GLY A 196 14.99 11.54 -10.01
C GLY A 196 15.27 13.03 -9.83
N VAL A 197 14.35 13.74 -9.18
CA VAL A 197 14.53 15.18 -8.83
C VAL A 197 15.74 15.37 -7.93
N ALA A 198 15.91 14.55 -6.90
CA ALA A 198 17.07 14.61 -6.02
C ALA A 198 18.39 14.36 -6.78
N ARG A 199 18.44 13.35 -7.65
CA ARG A 199 19.62 13.04 -8.49
C ARG A 199 19.93 14.15 -9.48
N ILE A 200 18.93 14.73 -10.14
CA ILE A 200 19.09 15.84 -11.06
C ILE A 200 19.61 17.06 -10.32
N LYS A 201 19.02 17.41 -9.18
CA LYS A 201 19.47 18.54 -8.35
C LYS A 201 20.92 18.42 -7.91
N MET A 202 21.40 17.19 -7.68
CA MET A 202 22.80 16.91 -7.31
C MET A 202 23.73 16.67 -8.50
N GLY A 203 23.26 16.86 -9.74
CA GLY A 203 24.04 16.68 -10.95
C GLY A 203 24.40 15.22 -11.29
N ARG A 204 23.69 14.24 -10.71
CA ARG A 204 23.94 12.81 -10.92
C ARG A 204 23.09 12.18 -12.01
N GLN A 205 22.07 12.88 -12.46
CA GLN A 205 21.18 12.47 -13.53
C GLN A 205 20.86 13.69 -14.42
N LYS A 206 20.73 13.49 -15.73
CA LYS A 206 20.47 14.55 -16.68
C LYS A 206 19.01 14.68 -17.09
N GLU A 207 18.28 13.57 -17.06
CA GLU A 207 16.89 13.50 -17.51
C GLU A 207 16.12 12.45 -16.69
N LEU A 208 14.80 12.60 -16.63
CA LEU A 208 13.89 11.62 -16.01
C LEU A 208 12.91 11.10 -17.05
N ARG A 209 12.96 9.80 -17.36
CA ARG A 209 12.09 9.15 -18.33
C ARG A 209 10.84 8.62 -17.67
N LEU A 210 9.68 9.05 -18.14
CA LEU A 210 8.35 8.66 -17.66
C LEU A 210 7.46 8.23 -18.83
N GLY A 211 6.39 7.46 -18.53
CA GLY A 211 5.35 7.12 -19.50
C GLY A 211 4.30 8.21 -19.60
N ASN A 212 3.01 7.83 -19.42
CA ASN A 212 1.89 8.75 -19.47
C ASN A 212 1.89 9.73 -18.28
N ILE A 213 2.31 10.97 -18.50
CA ILE A 213 2.32 12.00 -17.45
C ILE A 213 0.97 12.71 -17.27
N ASP A 214 -0.02 12.44 -18.12
CA ASP A 214 -1.36 13.05 -18.05
C ASP A 214 -2.34 12.16 -17.28
N ALA A 215 -1.95 10.92 -16.93
CA ALA A 215 -2.73 10.06 -16.06
C ALA A 215 -2.93 10.72 -14.69
N LYS A 216 -4.17 10.63 -14.16
CA LYS A 216 -4.57 11.26 -12.91
C LYS A 216 -4.78 10.21 -11.82
N ARG A 217 -4.29 10.49 -10.62
CA ARG A 217 -4.44 9.62 -9.45
C ARG A 217 -4.80 10.45 -8.22
N ASP A 218 -5.51 9.82 -7.32
CA ASP A 218 -5.72 10.27 -5.96
C ASP A 218 -4.54 9.75 -5.12
N TRP A 219 -3.68 10.66 -4.66
CA TRP A 219 -2.50 10.33 -3.86
C TRP A 219 -2.61 10.88 -2.45
N GLY A 220 -2.52 9.99 -1.46
CA GLY A 220 -2.45 10.34 -0.05
C GLY A 220 -1.15 9.91 0.61
N TYR A 221 -1.01 10.22 1.89
CA TYR A 221 0.12 9.85 2.72
C TYR A 221 -0.11 8.50 3.41
N ALA A 222 0.84 7.57 3.29
CA ALA A 222 0.72 6.24 3.87
C ALA A 222 0.53 6.25 5.41
N GLY A 223 1.11 7.23 6.10
CA GLY A 223 0.91 7.42 7.54
C GLY A 223 -0.54 7.72 7.92
N ASP A 224 -1.28 8.49 7.09
CA ASP A 224 -2.70 8.74 7.30
C ASP A 224 -3.53 7.47 7.01
N TYR A 225 -3.16 6.71 5.98
CA TYR A 225 -3.89 5.52 5.55
C TYR A 225 -3.82 4.36 6.55
N VAL A 226 -2.69 4.16 7.22
CA VAL A 226 -2.59 3.09 8.25
C VAL A 226 -3.45 3.39 9.48
N GLU A 227 -3.74 4.67 9.77
CA GLU A 227 -4.71 5.04 10.80
C GLU A 227 -6.11 4.54 10.45
N ALA A 228 -6.54 4.67 9.17
CA ALA A 228 -7.81 4.11 8.70
C ALA A 228 -7.85 2.58 8.86
N MET A 229 -6.77 1.88 8.50
CA MET A 229 -6.69 0.42 8.66
C MET A 229 -6.95 -0.01 10.11
N TRP A 230 -6.34 0.70 11.06
CA TRP A 230 -6.57 0.43 12.49
C TRP A 230 -7.99 0.77 12.91
N LEU A 231 -8.53 1.94 12.53
CA LEU A 231 -9.89 2.39 12.86
C LEU A 231 -10.96 1.41 12.38
N MET A 232 -10.78 0.80 11.20
CA MET A 232 -11.70 -0.19 10.65
C MET A 232 -11.83 -1.42 11.55
N LEU A 233 -10.77 -1.83 12.22
CA LEU A 233 -10.79 -2.94 13.16
C LEU A 233 -11.25 -2.54 14.57
N GLN A 234 -11.52 -1.26 14.85
CA GLN A 234 -12.07 -0.81 16.13
C GLN A 234 -13.61 -0.71 16.13
N GLN A 235 -14.25 -0.85 14.97
CA GLN A 235 -15.69 -0.75 14.83
C GLN A 235 -16.42 -1.98 15.43
N ASP A 236 -17.68 -1.79 15.86
CA ASP A 236 -18.51 -2.88 16.39
C ASP A 236 -18.84 -3.94 15.32
N LYS A 237 -19.00 -3.50 14.07
CA LYS A 237 -19.31 -4.36 12.91
C LYS A 237 -18.28 -4.18 11.81
N PRO A 238 -17.88 -5.29 11.17
CA PRO A 238 -17.00 -5.20 10.01
C PRO A 238 -17.71 -4.62 8.80
N ASP A 239 -17.00 -3.81 8.02
CA ASP A 239 -17.50 -3.26 6.76
C ASP A 239 -16.33 -2.92 5.83
N ASP A 240 -16.63 -2.53 4.58
CA ASP A 240 -15.65 -2.16 3.58
C ASP A 240 -15.64 -0.64 3.40
N PHE A 241 -14.46 -0.03 3.22
CA PHE A 241 -14.31 1.42 3.17
C PHE A 241 -13.38 1.85 2.04
N VAL A 242 -13.80 2.84 1.27
CA VAL A 242 -12.91 3.61 0.39
C VAL A 242 -12.06 4.54 1.23
N ILE A 243 -10.74 4.40 1.10
CA ILE A 243 -9.75 5.27 1.75
C ILE A 243 -9.02 6.05 0.67
N ALA A 244 -9.32 7.34 0.59
CA ALA A 244 -8.88 8.24 -0.46
C ALA A 244 -8.79 9.68 0.06
N THR A 245 -8.14 10.56 -0.69
CA THR A 245 -8.12 12.00 -0.37
C THR A 245 -9.31 12.75 -0.95
N GLY A 246 -10.02 12.17 -1.91
CA GLY A 246 -11.07 12.83 -2.67
C GLY A 246 -10.55 13.84 -3.70
N ARG A 247 -9.24 13.85 -3.97
CA ARG A 247 -8.60 14.76 -4.92
C ARG A 247 -7.77 13.97 -5.91
N THR A 248 -7.80 14.38 -7.17
CA THR A 248 -6.99 13.75 -8.21
C THR A 248 -6.03 14.76 -8.82
N THR A 249 -4.80 14.33 -9.07
CA THR A 249 -3.72 15.16 -9.63
C THR A 249 -3.04 14.38 -10.76
N SER A 250 -2.60 15.07 -11.80
CA SER A 250 -1.85 14.46 -12.89
C SER A 250 -0.40 14.17 -12.47
N VAL A 251 0.23 13.17 -13.09
CA VAL A 251 1.67 12.94 -12.93
C VAL A 251 2.47 14.17 -13.34
N ARG A 252 2.00 14.92 -14.33
CA ARG A 252 2.60 16.20 -14.77
C ARG A 252 2.63 17.22 -13.65
N ASP A 253 1.50 17.46 -12.98
CA ASP A 253 1.40 18.42 -11.88
C ASP A 253 2.24 17.97 -10.69
N MET A 254 2.28 16.67 -10.39
CA MET A 254 3.17 16.11 -9.38
C MET A 254 4.65 16.36 -9.71
N CYS A 255 5.06 16.17 -10.97
CA CYS A 255 6.43 16.53 -11.42
C CYS A 255 6.71 18.01 -11.22
N LYS A 256 5.77 18.87 -11.62
CA LYS A 256 5.90 20.32 -11.45
C LYS A 256 6.15 20.67 -9.97
N ILE A 257 5.33 20.18 -9.05
CA ILE A 257 5.50 20.41 -7.61
C ILE A 257 6.88 19.95 -7.12
N ALA A 258 7.32 18.75 -7.52
CA ALA A 258 8.58 18.18 -7.07
C ALA A 258 9.82 18.97 -7.59
N PHE A 259 9.81 19.36 -8.86
CA PHE A 259 10.90 20.11 -9.46
C PHE A 259 10.97 21.56 -8.97
N GLU A 260 9.80 22.25 -8.88
CA GLU A 260 9.71 23.62 -8.35
C GLU A 260 10.21 23.70 -6.90
N TYR A 261 9.95 22.69 -6.09
CA TYR A 261 10.42 22.62 -4.69
C TYR A 261 11.95 22.73 -4.57
N VAL A 262 12.69 22.18 -5.53
CA VAL A 262 14.16 22.28 -5.57
C VAL A 262 14.68 23.40 -6.48
N GLY A 263 13.81 24.26 -7.00
CA GLY A 263 14.17 25.40 -7.87
C GLY A 263 14.56 24.99 -9.28
N LEU A 264 13.94 23.94 -9.84
CA LEU A 264 14.13 23.47 -11.21
C LEU A 264 12.81 23.53 -11.98
N ASN A 265 12.90 23.63 -13.34
CA ASN A 265 11.73 23.51 -14.20
C ASN A 265 11.63 22.07 -14.74
N TYR A 266 10.52 21.36 -14.49
CA TYR A 266 10.35 19.96 -14.89
C TYR A 266 10.45 19.75 -16.41
N GLU A 267 10.04 20.74 -17.23
CA GLU A 267 10.06 20.64 -18.71
C GLU A 267 11.47 20.46 -19.27
N ASP A 268 12.50 20.94 -18.55
CA ASP A 268 13.89 20.82 -18.96
C ASP A 268 14.46 19.40 -18.78
N TYR A 269 13.78 18.55 -17.98
CA TYR A 269 14.34 17.27 -17.56
C TYR A 269 13.44 16.06 -17.84
N ILE A 270 12.13 16.24 -18.06
CA ILE A 270 11.20 15.12 -18.29
C ILE A 270 11.25 14.71 -19.76
N VAL A 271 11.49 13.43 -19.99
CA VAL A 271 11.42 12.78 -21.31
C VAL A 271 10.30 11.75 -21.29
N ILE A 272 9.35 11.88 -22.23
CA ILE A 272 8.29 10.89 -22.40
C ILE A 272 8.85 9.68 -23.14
N ASP A 273 8.74 8.49 -22.52
CA ASP A 273 9.28 7.27 -23.09
C ASP A 273 8.15 6.21 -23.20
N PRO A 274 7.77 5.81 -24.43
CA PRO A 274 6.69 4.88 -24.69
C PRO A 274 6.85 3.50 -24.02
N GLN A 275 8.09 3.07 -23.71
CA GLN A 275 8.32 1.80 -23.03
C GLN A 275 7.70 1.71 -21.63
N PHE A 276 7.37 2.86 -21.00
CA PHE A 276 6.75 2.94 -19.69
C PHE A 276 5.21 3.04 -19.75
N TYR A 277 4.61 2.96 -20.95
CA TYR A 277 3.15 2.88 -21.06
C TYR A 277 2.65 1.48 -20.66
N ARG A 278 1.53 1.43 -19.96
CA ARG A 278 0.90 0.17 -19.57
C ARG A 278 0.10 -0.41 -20.74
N PRO A 279 0.01 -1.76 -20.86
CA PRO A 279 -0.82 -2.41 -21.88
C PRO A 279 -2.31 -2.01 -21.82
N ALA A 280 -2.81 -1.74 -20.61
CA ALA A 280 -4.16 -1.24 -20.37
C ALA A 280 -4.08 -0.11 -19.35
N GLU A 281 -4.14 1.12 -19.82
CA GLU A 281 -4.05 2.30 -18.96
C GLU A 281 -5.36 2.51 -18.18
N VAL A 282 -5.22 3.07 -16.99
CA VAL A 282 -6.31 3.59 -16.17
C VAL A 282 -6.10 5.10 -16.10
N ASP A 283 -6.96 5.86 -16.79
CA ASP A 283 -6.73 7.30 -16.98
C ASP A 283 -6.99 8.11 -15.72
N ILE A 284 -8.07 7.82 -15.00
CA ILE A 284 -8.49 8.55 -13.80
C ILE A 284 -8.93 7.58 -12.71
N LEU A 285 -8.47 7.84 -11.49
CA LEU A 285 -9.02 7.25 -10.26
C LEU A 285 -9.17 8.37 -9.23
N ILE A 286 -10.39 8.49 -8.67
CA ILE A 286 -10.72 9.41 -7.60
C ILE A 286 -11.70 8.74 -6.64
N GLY A 287 -11.36 8.65 -5.35
CA GLY A 287 -12.19 8.00 -4.34
C GLY A 287 -13.10 8.97 -3.61
N ASN A 288 -14.29 8.49 -3.24
CA ASN A 288 -15.16 9.17 -2.29
C ASN A 288 -14.91 8.63 -0.86
N PRO A 289 -14.23 9.38 0.03
CA PRO A 289 -13.94 8.94 1.39
C PRO A 289 -15.08 9.23 2.38
N GLU A 290 -16.27 9.63 1.94
CA GLU A 290 -17.34 10.12 2.80
C GLU A 290 -17.76 9.08 3.86
N LYS A 291 -17.92 7.81 3.48
CA LYS A 291 -18.22 6.72 4.41
C LYS A 291 -17.13 6.55 5.49
N ALA A 292 -15.86 6.65 5.12
CA ALA A 292 -14.76 6.59 6.08
C ALA A 292 -14.80 7.79 7.05
N LYS A 293 -15.13 8.98 6.56
CA LYS A 293 -15.29 10.17 7.39
C LYS A 293 -16.47 10.05 8.36
N GLU A 294 -17.61 9.59 7.89
CA GLU A 294 -18.82 9.49 8.70
C GLU A 294 -18.73 8.39 9.76
N ILE A 295 -18.23 7.20 9.40
CA ILE A 295 -18.23 6.02 10.28
C ILE A 295 -16.95 5.92 11.10
N LEU A 296 -15.78 6.13 10.48
CA LEU A 296 -14.49 6.00 11.15
C LEU A 296 -14.01 7.32 11.78
N GLY A 297 -14.60 8.46 11.41
CA GLY A 297 -14.08 9.79 11.75
C GLY A 297 -12.74 10.08 11.08
N TRP A 298 -12.43 9.39 9.97
CA TRP A 298 -11.15 9.49 9.28
C TRP A 298 -11.22 10.39 8.06
N GLU A 299 -10.20 11.20 7.88
CA GLU A 299 -9.93 11.93 6.64
C GLU A 299 -8.41 12.08 6.45
N ALA A 300 -7.98 12.18 5.19
CA ALA A 300 -6.58 12.43 4.87
C ALA A 300 -6.15 13.81 5.38
N LYS A 301 -5.08 13.87 6.17
CA LYS A 301 -4.58 15.09 6.83
C LYS A 301 -3.48 15.76 6.03
N THR A 302 -2.64 14.97 5.35
CA THR A 302 -1.46 15.44 4.63
C THR A 302 -1.84 15.86 3.21
N THR A 303 -1.49 17.07 2.81
CA THR A 303 -1.67 17.55 1.44
C THR A 303 -0.66 16.90 0.49
N LEU A 304 -0.96 16.92 -0.82
CA LEU A 304 -0.04 16.38 -1.82
C LEU A 304 1.29 17.14 -1.85
N GLU A 305 1.25 18.43 -1.71
CA GLU A 305 2.45 19.29 -1.66
C GLU A 305 3.36 18.95 -0.48
N GLU A 306 2.77 18.76 0.71
CA GLU A 306 3.52 18.34 1.91
C GLU A 306 4.12 16.96 1.72
N LEU A 307 3.35 16.02 1.16
CA LEU A 307 3.80 14.66 0.86
C LEU A 307 4.98 14.66 -0.11
N ILE A 308 4.87 15.38 -1.23
CA ILE A 308 5.93 15.44 -2.24
C ILE A 308 7.20 16.07 -1.64
N ARG A 309 7.09 17.17 -0.87
CA ARG A 309 8.24 17.78 -0.18
C ARG A 309 8.92 16.79 0.76
N MET A 310 8.14 16.11 1.60
CA MET A 310 8.65 15.07 2.50
C MET A 310 9.42 13.98 1.76
N MET A 311 8.91 13.54 0.60
CA MET A 311 9.56 12.51 -0.20
C MET A 311 10.85 13.03 -0.88
N VAL A 312 10.83 14.24 -1.42
CA VAL A 312 12.01 14.87 -2.04
C VAL A 312 13.11 15.09 -1.01
N ASP A 313 12.79 15.61 0.17
CA ASP A 313 13.78 15.81 1.26
C ASP A 313 14.44 14.49 1.67
N ALA A 314 13.64 13.43 1.83
CA ALA A 314 14.17 12.12 2.15
C ALA A 314 15.07 11.56 1.05
N ASP A 315 14.75 11.80 -0.22
CA ASP A 315 15.56 11.35 -1.35
C ASP A 315 16.82 12.18 -1.52
N LEU A 316 16.80 13.49 -1.25
CA LEU A 316 18.00 14.32 -1.19
C LEU A 316 18.99 13.78 -0.16
N VAL A 317 18.54 13.42 1.04
CA VAL A 317 19.39 12.81 2.08
C VAL A 317 19.97 11.46 1.61
N ARG A 318 19.15 10.58 1.01
CA ARG A 318 19.62 9.27 0.51
C ARG A 318 20.65 9.41 -0.60
N VAL A 319 20.36 10.26 -1.60
CA VAL A 319 21.26 10.49 -2.73
C VAL A 319 22.57 11.14 -2.26
N ALA A 320 22.53 12.03 -1.25
CA ALA A 320 23.73 12.58 -0.65
C ALA A 320 24.60 11.50 -0.01
N ALA A 321 23.98 10.58 0.73
CA ALA A 321 24.70 9.50 1.42
C ALA A 321 25.40 8.49 0.48
N GLU A 322 24.89 8.30 -0.75
CA GLU A 322 25.53 7.47 -1.79
C GLU A 322 26.93 7.99 -2.22
N SER A 323 27.30 9.21 -1.86
CA SER A 323 28.60 9.83 -2.23
C SER A 323 29.72 9.49 -1.25
N GLY A 324 29.42 8.93 -0.10
CA GLY A 324 30.38 8.63 0.96
C GLY A 324 30.79 7.14 1.04
N SER A 325 30.25 6.33 0.14
CA SER A 325 30.59 4.93 -0.06
C SER A 325 31.23 4.72 -1.43
#